data_d2ba53b6580f6761a1ebb92308f46376
#
_entry.id   d2ba53b6580f6761a1ebb92308f46376
#
_cell.length_a   1.000
_cell.length_b   1.000
_cell.length_c   1.000
_cell.angle_alpha   90.00
_cell.angle_beta   90.00
_cell.angle_gamma   90.00
#
_symmetry.space_group_name_H-M   'P 1'
#
loop_
_entity.id
_entity.type
_entity.pdbx_description
1 polymer ?
#
loop_
_entity_poly.entity_id
_entity_poly.type
_entity_poly.pdbx_seq_one_letter_code
_entity_poly.pdbx_strand_id
1 'polypeptide(L)'
;MLIKSYKSISCSNCQSKSHSLIDKLNPDELHELEQNRGCSYYKKNDFLFLEGSYPRGVYCLNHGKVKVFTRGDEGKEQIIHIAKPGEIIGFRAMLSGDPYPVSAETIEECAICFISKEEFFKMMDSNSEFRNDIIKGLSKELGERAISITDMAQKSVRERLAASLLQLQDIYGAEPINLSREDLANFVGTATETLIRLLKEFKDEGVIETQTRKLIILKSDKLHSIAGK
;
A
#
# COMPACT_ATOMS: atom_id res chain seq x y z
N MET A 1 -28.42 9.75 11.32
CA MET A 1 -27.11 9.59 10.63
C MET A 1 -26.11 10.38 11.45
N LEU A 2 -25.42 9.72 12.38
CA LEU A 2 -24.48 10.37 13.30
C LEU A 2 -23.20 10.66 12.50
N ILE A 3 -22.94 11.92 12.21
CA ILE A 3 -21.63 12.38 11.77
C ILE A 3 -20.70 12.13 12.95
N LYS A 4 -19.89 11.05 12.87
CA LYS A 4 -18.80 10.88 13.81
C LYS A 4 -17.92 12.13 13.68
N SER A 5 -17.88 12.97 14.72
CA SER A 5 -16.95 14.06 14.85
C SER A 5 -15.54 13.45 14.88
N TYR A 6 -14.93 13.36 13.73
CA TYR A 6 -13.55 12.92 13.66
C TYR A 6 -12.66 14.07 14.18
N LYS A 7 -11.98 13.82 15.30
CA LYS A 7 -10.94 14.72 15.81
C LYS A 7 -9.97 15.01 14.67
N SER A 8 -9.57 16.27 14.53
CA SER A 8 -8.54 16.65 13.57
C SER A 8 -7.31 15.75 13.77
N ILE A 9 -6.87 15.08 12.71
CA ILE A 9 -5.70 14.22 12.77
C ILE A 9 -4.50 15.15 12.97
N SER A 10 -3.86 15.08 14.12
CA SER A 10 -2.61 15.83 14.38
C SER A 10 -1.41 14.98 13.96
N CYS A 11 -0.43 15.59 13.28
CA CYS A 11 0.82 14.92 12.92
C CYS A 11 1.61 14.51 14.16
N SER A 12 1.58 15.30 15.24
CA SER A 12 2.25 15.01 16.51
C SER A 12 1.66 13.76 17.20
N ASN A 13 0.36 13.51 17.03
CA ASN A 13 -0.36 12.36 17.60
C ASN A 13 -0.75 11.30 16.55
N CYS A 14 -0.15 11.37 15.36
CA CYS A 14 -0.42 10.41 14.30
C CYS A 14 0.10 9.02 14.70
N GLN A 15 -0.79 8.04 14.79
CA GLN A 15 -0.41 6.66 15.16
C GLN A 15 0.56 6.03 14.16
N SER A 16 0.58 6.53 12.93
CA SER A 16 1.47 6.08 11.87
C SER A 16 2.80 6.83 11.82
N LYS A 17 3.04 7.80 12.72
CA LYS A 17 4.23 8.66 12.69
C LYS A 17 5.51 7.84 12.80
N SER A 18 5.59 6.91 13.75
CA SER A 18 6.79 6.08 14.00
C SER A 18 7.17 5.14 12.85
N HIS A 19 6.30 4.98 11.85
CA HIS A 19 6.52 4.18 10.66
C HIS A 19 6.50 5.01 9.38
N SER A 20 6.48 6.34 9.51
CA SER A 20 6.35 7.29 8.40
C SER A 20 7.66 8.05 8.19
N LEU A 21 7.93 8.42 6.94
CA LEU A 21 8.98 9.36 6.58
C LEU A 21 8.86 10.70 7.33
N ILE A 22 7.66 11.05 7.80
CA ILE A 22 7.37 12.27 8.59
C ILE A 22 8.04 12.23 9.99
N ASP A 23 8.43 11.06 10.49
CA ASP A 23 9.13 10.91 11.78
C ASP A 23 10.50 11.62 11.82
N LYS A 24 11.07 11.90 10.64
CA LYS A 24 12.34 12.61 10.48
C LYS A 24 12.24 14.13 10.57
N LEU A 25 11.02 14.66 10.61
CA LEU A 25 10.78 16.09 10.75
C LEU A 25 10.98 16.52 12.21
N ASN A 26 11.68 17.63 12.39
CA ASN A 26 11.78 18.26 13.69
C ASN A 26 10.44 18.89 14.13
N PRO A 27 10.27 19.32 15.39
CA PRO A 27 9.01 19.87 15.89
C PRO A 27 8.47 21.07 15.11
N ASP A 28 9.35 21.95 14.64
CA ASP A 28 8.96 23.16 13.90
C ASP A 28 8.49 22.81 12.48
N GLU A 29 9.24 21.93 11.77
CA GLU A 29 8.85 21.39 10.47
C GLU A 29 7.53 20.61 10.54
N LEU A 30 7.33 19.83 11.60
CA LEU A 30 6.11 19.10 11.82
C LEU A 30 4.91 20.02 12.05
N HIS A 31 5.11 21.09 12.82
CA HIS A 31 4.09 22.12 13.07
C HIS A 31 3.70 22.84 11.77
N GLU A 32 4.69 23.22 10.97
CA GLU A 32 4.46 23.85 9.67
C GLU A 32 3.69 22.91 8.72
N LEU A 33 4.11 21.65 8.61
CA LEU A 33 3.40 20.64 7.82
C LEU A 33 1.95 20.50 8.30
N GLU A 34 1.71 20.50 9.61
CA GLU A 34 0.38 20.35 10.19
C GLU A 34 -0.56 21.51 9.81
N GLN A 35 -0.04 22.71 9.65
CA GLN A 35 -0.82 23.88 9.20
C GLN A 35 -1.13 23.85 7.70
N ASN A 36 -0.24 23.29 6.88
CA ASN A 36 -0.29 23.37 5.41
C ASN A 36 -0.86 22.12 4.73
N ARG A 37 -1.18 21.06 5.49
CA ARG A 37 -1.77 19.82 4.95
C ARG A 37 -3.28 19.79 5.08
N GLY A 38 -3.94 19.11 4.15
CA GLY A 38 -5.35 18.75 4.23
C GLY A 38 -5.52 17.29 4.64
N CYS A 39 -6.36 16.98 5.63
CA CYS A 39 -6.72 15.59 5.95
C CYS A 39 -8.18 15.32 5.64
N SER A 40 -8.43 14.20 4.96
CA SER A 40 -9.76 13.81 4.49
C SER A 40 -10.03 12.33 4.79
N TYR A 41 -11.30 12.00 4.89
CA TYR A 41 -11.79 10.64 5.02
C TYR A 41 -12.29 10.17 3.66
N TYR A 42 -11.83 9.00 3.27
CA TYR A 42 -12.19 8.33 2.04
C TYR A 42 -13.02 7.08 2.37
N LYS A 43 -14.06 6.87 1.60
CA LYS A 43 -14.81 5.61 1.66
C LYS A 43 -14.04 4.52 0.91
N LYS A 44 -14.45 3.29 1.10
CA LYS A 44 -13.97 2.18 0.27
C LYS A 44 -14.28 2.47 -1.20
N ASN A 45 -13.32 2.16 -2.08
CA ASN A 45 -13.35 2.35 -3.54
C ASN A 45 -13.31 3.84 -3.98
N ASP A 46 -12.84 4.74 -3.13
CA ASP A 46 -12.55 6.12 -3.55
C ASP A 46 -11.14 6.18 -4.16
N PHE A 47 -10.99 6.88 -5.28
CA PHE A 47 -9.71 7.11 -5.92
C PHE A 47 -8.96 8.28 -5.27
N LEU A 48 -7.66 8.10 -5.04
CA LEU A 48 -6.75 9.18 -4.67
C LEU A 48 -6.22 9.90 -5.92
N PHE A 49 -5.85 9.12 -6.92
CA PHE A 49 -5.45 9.59 -8.24
C PHE A 49 -5.63 8.49 -9.28
N LEU A 50 -5.70 8.89 -10.52
CA LEU A 50 -5.81 8.01 -11.68
C LEU A 50 -4.53 8.04 -12.51
N GLU A 51 -4.21 6.92 -13.13
CA GLU A 51 -3.17 6.78 -14.13
C GLU A 51 -3.34 7.86 -15.22
N GLY A 52 -2.23 8.46 -15.67
CA GLY A 52 -2.20 9.54 -16.66
C GLY A 52 -2.47 10.94 -16.10
N SER A 53 -2.95 11.10 -14.85
CA SER A 53 -3.10 12.42 -14.23
C SER A 53 -1.78 12.94 -13.66
N TYR A 54 -1.60 14.27 -13.61
CA TYR A 54 -0.40 14.90 -13.05
C TYR A 54 -0.49 15.04 -11.53
N PRO A 55 0.61 14.76 -10.80
CA PRO A 55 0.63 14.89 -9.34
C PRO A 55 0.61 16.35 -8.90
N ARG A 56 -0.28 16.67 -7.96
CA ARG A 56 -0.36 17.97 -7.30
C ARG A 56 0.23 17.95 -5.89
N GLY A 57 0.57 16.77 -5.39
CA GLY A 57 1.10 16.52 -4.06
C GLY A 57 1.20 15.04 -3.78
N VAL A 58 1.43 14.71 -2.53
CA VAL A 58 1.55 13.33 -2.04
C VAL A 58 0.47 13.04 -0.99
N TYR A 59 0.17 11.78 -0.81
CA TYR A 59 -0.84 11.29 0.12
C TYR A 59 -0.16 10.50 1.25
N CYS A 60 -0.30 10.97 2.49
CA CYS A 60 0.18 10.26 3.67
C CYS A 60 -0.97 9.45 4.28
N LEU A 61 -0.84 8.13 4.30
CA LEU A 61 -1.86 7.24 4.81
C LEU A 61 -1.79 7.14 6.34
N ASN A 62 -2.79 7.68 7.02
CA ASN A 62 -2.91 7.63 8.47
C ASN A 62 -3.61 6.36 8.95
N HIS A 63 -4.71 5.98 8.28
CA HIS A 63 -5.50 4.80 8.62
C HIS A 63 -6.07 4.17 7.36
N GLY A 64 -6.30 2.85 7.41
CA GLY A 64 -6.84 2.08 6.30
C GLY A 64 -5.75 1.55 5.37
N LYS A 65 -6.16 1.08 4.20
CA LYS A 65 -5.27 0.50 3.18
C LYS A 65 -5.68 0.97 1.80
N VAL A 66 -4.68 1.17 0.93
CA VAL A 66 -4.84 1.68 -0.43
C VAL A 66 -4.15 0.72 -1.40
N LYS A 67 -4.86 0.26 -2.44
CA LYS A 67 -4.24 -0.48 -3.54
C LYS A 67 -3.67 0.50 -4.56
N VAL A 68 -2.46 0.20 -5.05
CA VAL A 68 -1.81 0.87 -6.17
C VAL A 68 -1.72 -0.14 -7.31
N PHE A 69 -2.25 0.20 -8.48
CA PHE A 69 -2.42 -0.75 -9.56
C PHE A 69 -2.31 -0.09 -10.95
N THR A 70 -2.05 -0.90 -11.95
CA THR A 70 -2.15 -0.55 -13.37
C THR A 70 -3.27 -1.35 -14.02
N ARG A 71 -3.76 -0.88 -15.17
CA ARG A 71 -4.68 -1.63 -16.02
C ARG A 71 -4.00 -2.04 -17.31
N GLY A 72 -4.08 -3.33 -17.63
CA GLY A 72 -3.69 -3.81 -18.96
C GLY A 72 -4.72 -3.42 -20.02
N ASP A 73 -4.38 -3.67 -21.29
CA ASP A 73 -5.20 -3.30 -22.47
C ASP A 73 -6.62 -3.90 -22.43
N GLU A 74 -6.80 -5.06 -21.81
CA GLU A 74 -8.09 -5.71 -21.60
C GLU A 74 -8.85 -5.22 -20.37
N GLY A 75 -8.35 -4.16 -19.70
CA GLY A 75 -8.95 -3.59 -18.49
C GLY A 75 -8.69 -4.37 -17.20
N LYS A 76 -7.94 -5.48 -17.25
CA LYS A 76 -7.58 -6.26 -16.07
C LYS A 76 -6.59 -5.48 -15.20
N GLU A 77 -6.89 -5.40 -13.91
CA GLU A 77 -6.00 -4.75 -12.94
C GLU A 77 -4.83 -5.67 -12.56
N GLN A 78 -3.65 -5.07 -12.40
CA GLN A 78 -2.54 -5.69 -11.68
C GLN A 78 -2.20 -4.81 -10.48
N ILE A 79 -2.47 -5.30 -9.29
CA ILE A 79 -2.09 -4.60 -8.05
C ILE A 79 -0.60 -4.81 -7.85
N ILE A 80 0.13 -3.71 -7.81
CA ILE A 80 1.59 -3.71 -7.65
C ILE A 80 2.03 -3.41 -6.22
N HIS A 81 1.14 -2.80 -5.42
CA HIS A 81 1.40 -2.47 -4.03
C HIS A 81 0.10 -2.28 -3.26
N ILE A 82 0.08 -2.66 -2.00
CA ILE A 82 -0.96 -2.29 -1.03
C ILE A 82 -0.30 -1.47 0.07
N ALA A 83 -0.58 -0.19 0.05
CA ALA A 83 -0.05 0.75 1.03
C ALA A 83 -0.76 0.60 2.37
N LYS A 84 0.02 0.69 3.45
CA LYS A 84 -0.41 0.62 4.84
C LYS A 84 -0.19 1.94 5.58
N PRO A 85 -0.77 2.13 6.77
CA PRO A 85 -0.56 3.33 7.57
C PRO A 85 0.92 3.67 7.78
N GLY A 86 1.27 4.94 7.61
CA GLY A 86 2.64 5.46 7.66
C GLY A 86 3.30 5.64 6.28
N GLU A 87 2.76 5.04 5.23
CA GLU A 87 3.34 5.19 3.89
C GLU A 87 2.88 6.48 3.20
N ILE A 88 3.78 7.03 2.38
CA ILE A 88 3.50 8.16 1.48
C ILE A 88 3.30 7.62 0.08
N ILE A 89 2.18 7.97 -0.54
CA ILE A 89 1.76 7.50 -1.88
C ILE A 89 1.86 8.66 -2.87
N GLY A 90 2.29 8.37 -4.10
CA GLY A 90 2.30 9.32 -5.21
C GLY A 90 3.59 10.11 -5.40
N PHE A 91 4.57 9.99 -4.48
CA PHE A 91 5.81 10.79 -4.51
C PHE A 91 6.72 10.48 -5.72
N ARG A 92 6.66 9.27 -6.30
CA ARG A 92 7.49 8.90 -7.44
C ARG A 92 7.20 9.75 -8.68
N ALA A 93 5.94 9.82 -9.09
CA ALA A 93 5.52 10.65 -10.23
C ALA A 93 5.81 12.13 -9.97
N MET A 94 5.72 12.57 -8.71
CA MET A 94 6.03 13.93 -8.34
C MET A 94 7.52 14.25 -8.46
N LEU A 95 8.38 13.31 -8.11
CA LEU A 95 9.84 13.45 -8.24
C LEU A 95 10.31 13.35 -9.70
N SER A 96 9.70 12.48 -10.52
CA SER A 96 10.04 12.38 -11.95
C SER A 96 9.48 13.55 -12.77
N GLY A 97 8.40 14.20 -12.29
CA GLY A 97 7.69 15.23 -13.04
C GLY A 97 6.72 14.69 -14.10
N ASP A 98 6.55 13.36 -14.18
CA ASP A 98 5.70 12.67 -15.14
C ASP A 98 4.26 12.48 -14.59
N PRO A 99 3.29 12.19 -15.46
CA PRO A 99 1.98 11.70 -15.02
C PRO A 99 2.10 10.42 -14.19
N TYR A 100 1.11 10.14 -13.34
CA TYR A 100 1.06 8.88 -12.61
C TYR A 100 1.04 7.68 -13.57
N PRO A 101 1.99 6.73 -13.48
CA PRO A 101 1.97 5.50 -14.27
C PRO A 101 1.04 4.43 -13.66
N VAL A 102 0.30 4.77 -12.61
CA VAL A 102 -0.54 3.88 -11.82
C VAL A 102 -1.75 4.63 -11.27
N SER A 103 -2.80 3.90 -10.91
CA SER A 103 -3.93 4.43 -10.12
C SER A 103 -3.78 4.02 -8.65
N ALA A 104 -4.39 4.80 -7.75
CA ALA A 104 -4.49 4.47 -6.32
C ALA A 104 -5.93 4.57 -5.83
N GLU A 105 -6.44 3.51 -5.19
CA GLU A 105 -7.81 3.36 -4.74
C GLU A 105 -7.87 2.75 -3.34
N THR A 106 -8.75 3.26 -2.49
CA THR A 106 -8.95 2.76 -1.14
C THR A 106 -9.66 1.41 -1.14
N ILE A 107 -9.16 0.42 -0.38
CA ILE A 107 -9.79 -0.90 -0.26
C ILE A 107 -10.66 -1.05 0.99
N GLU A 108 -10.64 -0.04 1.86
CA GLU A 108 -11.46 0.11 3.07
C GLU A 108 -11.64 1.59 3.39
N GLU A 109 -12.32 1.94 4.49
CA GLU A 109 -12.38 3.32 4.95
C GLU A 109 -10.99 3.80 5.36
N CYS A 110 -10.57 4.95 4.82
CA CYS A 110 -9.24 5.50 5.03
C CYS A 110 -9.27 6.92 5.59
N ALA A 111 -8.29 7.24 6.41
CA ALA A 111 -7.94 8.61 6.79
C ALA A 111 -6.60 8.96 6.12
N ILE A 112 -6.59 9.98 5.27
CA ILE A 112 -5.46 10.31 4.40
C ILE A 112 -5.20 11.80 4.47
N CYS A 113 -3.93 12.18 4.65
CA CYS A 113 -3.50 13.56 4.62
C CYS A 113 -2.83 13.86 3.28
N PHE A 114 -3.25 14.92 2.63
CA PHE A 114 -2.65 15.44 1.40
C PHE A 114 -1.61 16.50 1.73
N ILE A 115 -0.42 16.39 1.16
CA ILE A 115 0.69 17.33 1.27
C ILE A 115 0.92 17.90 -0.12
N SER A 116 0.87 19.21 -0.28
CA SER A 116 1.05 19.85 -1.59
C SER A 116 2.45 19.61 -2.15
N LYS A 117 2.60 19.78 -3.46
CA LYS A 117 3.88 19.67 -4.16
C LYS A 117 4.91 20.62 -3.58
N GLU A 118 4.52 21.87 -3.32
CA GLU A 118 5.36 22.91 -2.77
C GLU A 118 5.87 22.53 -1.39
N GLU A 119 4.99 22.06 -0.51
CA GLU A 119 5.35 21.68 0.86
C GLU A 119 6.25 20.42 0.87
N PHE A 120 5.96 19.45 0.00
CA PHE A 120 6.80 18.26 -0.11
C PHE A 120 8.22 18.58 -0.56
N PHE A 121 8.40 19.43 -1.58
CA PHE A 121 9.74 19.84 -2.03
C PHE A 121 10.44 20.72 -1.00
N LYS A 122 9.72 21.58 -0.31
CA LYS A 122 10.27 22.36 0.81
C LYS A 122 10.87 21.43 1.89
N MET A 123 10.16 20.38 2.30
CA MET A 123 10.69 19.39 3.24
C MET A 123 11.92 18.66 2.67
N MET A 124 11.91 18.32 1.38
CA MET A 124 13.06 17.72 0.69
C MET A 124 14.30 18.62 0.71
N ASP A 125 14.12 19.92 0.56
CA ASP A 125 15.21 20.90 0.51
C ASP A 125 15.75 21.24 1.91
N SER A 126 14.88 21.40 2.88
CA SER A 126 15.25 21.81 4.24
C SER A 126 15.77 20.66 5.10
N ASN A 127 15.30 19.42 4.89
CA ASN A 127 15.62 18.27 5.74
C ASN A 127 16.35 17.17 4.97
N SER A 128 17.65 17.06 5.22
CA SER A 128 18.51 16.07 4.55
C SER A 128 18.20 14.61 4.96
N GLU A 129 17.73 14.39 6.20
CA GLU A 129 17.35 13.02 6.64
C GLU A 129 16.09 12.58 5.93
N PHE A 130 15.07 13.43 5.84
CA PHE A 130 13.86 13.17 5.08
C PHE A 130 14.18 12.85 3.62
N ARG A 131 14.99 13.69 2.96
CA ARG A 131 15.43 13.45 1.58
C ARG A 131 16.17 12.13 1.41
N ASN A 132 17.11 11.81 2.31
CA ASN A 132 17.86 10.56 2.24
C ASN A 132 16.96 9.34 2.43
N ASP A 133 15.93 9.42 3.27
CA ASP A 133 15.00 8.32 3.47
C ASP A 133 14.07 8.12 2.26
N ILE A 134 13.69 9.20 1.56
CA ILE A 134 13.02 9.10 0.25
C ILE A 134 13.91 8.36 -0.76
N ILE A 135 15.21 8.72 -0.87
CA ILE A 135 16.14 8.06 -1.79
C ILE A 135 16.34 6.58 -1.43
N LYS A 136 16.50 6.27 -0.15
CA LYS A 136 16.60 4.87 0.31
C LYS A 136 15.33 4.08 0.01
N GLY A 137 14.15 4.70 0.24
CA GLY A 137 12.86 4.09 -0.08
C GLY A 137 12.75 3.75 -1.57
N LEU A 138 13.11 4.69 -2.45
CA LEU A 138 13.13 4.47 -3.91
C LEU A 138 14.09 3.34 -4.31
N SER A 139 15.30 3.33 -3.73
CA SER A 139 16.31 2.30 -4.02
C SER A 139 15.84 0.91 -3.58
N LYS A 140 15.24 0.82 -2.39
CA LYS A 140 14.66 -0.44 -1.89
C LYS A 140 13.51 -0.91 -2.79
N GLU A 141 12.60 -0.02 -3.13
CA GLU A 141 11.47 -0.34 -3.99
C GLU A 141 11.91 -0.83 -5.38
N LEU A 142 12.95 -0.21 -5.96
CA LEU A 142 13.51 -0.67 -7.24
C LEU A 142 14.01 -2.12 -7.13
N GLY A 143 14.70 -2.48 -6.03
CA GLY A 143 15.13 -3.85 -5.75
C GLY A 143 13.94 -4.82 -5.61
N GLU A 144 12.90 -4.43 -4.89
CA GLU A 144 11.68 -5.23 -4.73
C GLU A 144 10.96 -5.44 -6.06
N ARG A 145 10.95 -4.44 -6.95
CA ARG A 145 10.38 -4.57 -8.31
C ARG A 145 11.17 -5.56 -9.17
N ALA A 146 12.50 -5.54 -9.09
CA ALA A 146 13.33 -6.51 -9.81
C ALA A 146 13.03 -7.95 -9.37
N ILE A 147 12.88 -8.18 -8.05
CA ILE A 147 12.48 -9.49 -7.50
C ILE A 147 11.08 -9.87 -7.98
N SER A 148 10.12 -8.93 -7.93
CA SER A 148 8.74 -9.19 -8.36
C SER A 148 8.65 -9.59 -9.84
N ILE A 149 9.41 -8.94 -10.72
CA ILE A 149 9.50 -9.31 -12.14
C ILE A 149 10.03 -10.73 -12.31
N THR A 150 11.09 -11.07 -11.58
CA THR A 150 11.68 -12.42 -11.59
C THR A 150 10.67 -13.47 -11.10
N ASP A 151 9.99 -13.17 -9.99
CA ASP A 151 8.96 -14.06 -9.41
C ASP A 151 7.79 -14.29 -10.37
N MET A 152 7.34 -13.25 -11.08
CA MET A 152 6.30 -13.38 -12.10
C MET A 152 6.73 -14.27 -13.28
N ALA A 153 8.00 -14.22 -13.68
CA ALA A 153 8.53 -14.98 -14.80
C ALA A 153 8.85 -16.44 -14.44
N GLN A 154 9.29 -16.71 -13.22
CA GLN A 154 9.89 -18.00 -12.85
C GLN A 154 9.08 -18.81 -11.86
N LYS A 155 8.25 -18.19 -11.01
CA LYS A 155 7.46 -18.90 -9.99
C LYS A 155 6.10 -19.34 -10.50
N SER A 156 5.70 -20.52 -10.08
CA SER A 156 4.32 -21.01 -10.27
C SER A 156 3.31 -20.09 -9.55
N VAL A 157 2.05 -20.12 -9.95
CA VAL A 157 0.99 -19.34 -9.29
C VAL A 157 0.85 -19.74 -7.81
N ARG A 158 1.10 -21.00 -7.46
CA ARG A 158 1.06 -21.49 -6.07
C ARG A 158 2.14 -20.84 -5.21
N GLU A 159 3.38 -20.75 -5.72
CA GLU A 159 4.50 -20.10 -5.04
C GLU A 159 4.27 -18.58 -4.91
N ARG A 160 3.75 -17.92 -5.98
CA ARG A 160 3.40 -16.50 -5.92
C ARG A 160 2.28 -16.21 -4.93
N LEU A 161 1.27 -17.08 -4.85
CA LEU A 161 0.21 -16.95 -3.84
C LEU A 161 0.77 -17.06 -2.42
N ALA A 162 1.66 -18.01 -2.16
CA ALA A 162 2.30 -18.14 -0.85
C ALA A 162 3.11 -16.88 -0.48
N ALA A 163 3.91 -16.36 -1.42
CA ALA A 163 4.68 -15.13 -1.23
C ALA A 163 3.77 -13.92 -0.99
N SER A 164 2.68 -13.79 -1.76
CA SER A 164 1.68 -12.72 -1.61
C SER A 164 0.97 -12.78 -0.26
N LEU A 165 0.62 -13.96 0.24
CA LEU A 165 -0.01 -14.13 1.55
C LEU A 165 0.92 -13.71 2.68
N LEU A 166 2.22 -14.02 2.61
CA LEU A 166 3.23 -13.56 3.57
C LEU A 166 3.37 -12.04 3.55
N GLN A 167 3.42 -11.43 2.37
CA GLN A 167 3.46 -9.97 2.25
C GLN A 167 2.20 -9.31 2.82
N LEU A 168 1.02 -9.89 2.57
CA LEU A 168 -0.23 -9.40 3.14
C LEU A 168 -0.28 -9.59 4.66
N GLN A 169 0.32 -10.65 5.22
CA GLN A 169 0.46 -10.82 6.66
C GLN A 169 1.24 -9.65 7.29
N ASP A 170 2.32 -9.20 6.65
CA ASP A 170 3.09 -8.04 7.13
C ASP A 170 2.30 -6.72 7.03
N ILE A 171 1.43 -6.59 6.02
CA ILE A 171 0.58 -5.40 5.83
C ILE A 171 -0.58 -5.37 6.84
N TYR A 172 -1.21 -6.52 7.10
CA TYR A 172 -2.36 -6.63 8.00
C TYR A 172 -1.97 -6.85 9.46
N GLY A 173 -0.72 -7.26 9.73
CA GLY A 173 -0.26 -7.55 11.09
C GLY A 173 -1.08 -8.68 11.74
N ALA A 174 -1.66 -8.39 12.89
CA ALA A 174 -2.53 -9.34 13.62
C ALA A 174 -3.96 -9.44 13.06
N GLU A 175 -4.35 -8.54 12.15
CA GLU A 175 -5.69 -8.55 11.58
C GLU A 175 -5.83 -9.62 10.48
N PRO A 176 -7.00 -10.26 10.33
CA PRO A 176 -7.27 -11.12 9.18
C PRO A 176 -7.18 -10.35 7.86
N ILE A 177 -6.59 -10.95 6.84
CA ILE A 177 -6.50 -10.39 5.49
C ILE A 177 -7.92 -10.24 4.92
N ASN A 178 -8.34 -9.01 4.65
CA ASN A 178 -9.68 -8.66 4.18
C ASN A 178 -9.62 -8.06 2.77
N LEU A 179 -9.24 -8.86 1.79
CA LEU A 179 -9.26 -8.52 0.37
C LEU A 179 -10.39 -9.27 -0.37
N SER A 180 -10.93 -8.65 -1.40
CA SER A 180 -11.80 -9.37 -2.34
C SER A 180 -11.00 -10.48 -3.04
N ARG A 181 -11.68 -11.51 -3.54
CA ARG A 181 -11.00 -12.57 -4.31
C ARG A 181 -10.43 -12.03 -5.61
N GLU A 182 -11.07 -11.03 -6.19
CA GLU A 182 -10.60 -10.34 -7.37
C GLU A 182 -9.33 -9.52 -7.07
N ASP A 183 -9.33 -8.67 -6.02
CA ASP A 183 -8.13 -7.91 -5.64
C ASP A 183 -6.97 -8.84 -5.27
N LEU A 184 -7.24 -9.96 -4.58
CA LEU A 184 -6.19 -10.92 -4.26
C LEU A 184 -5.65 -11.61 -5.52
N ALA A 185 -6.50 -11.96 -6.49
CA ALA A 185 -6.08 -12.51 -7.78
C ALA A 185 -5.25 -11.51 -8.57
N ASN A 186 -5.67 -10.25 -8.58
CA ASN A 186 -4.95 -9.14 -9.20
C ASN A 186 -3.61 -8.84 -8.50
N PHE A 187 -3.50 -9.08 -7.20
CA PHE A 187 -2.25 -8.93 -6.47
C PHE A 187 -1.27 -10.08 -6.74
N VAL A 188 -1.77 -11.32 -6.85
CA VAL A 188 -0.97 -12.52 -7.18
C VAL A 188 -0.59 -12.57 -8.67
N GLY A 189 -1.32 -11.87 -9.54
CA GLY A 189 -1.16 -11.92 -10.99
C GLY A 189 -1.70 -13.22 -11.59
N THR A 190 -2.97 -13.55 -11.27
CA THR A 190 -3.63 -14.79 -11.77
C THR A 190 -5.11 -14.55 -12.06
N ALA A 191 -5.79 -15.55 -12.61
CA ALA A 191 -7.23 -15.56 -12.75
C ALA A 191 -7.90 -15.87 -11.39
N THR A 192 -9.09 -15.30 -11.16
CA THR A 192 -9.85 -15.48 -9.91
C THR A 192 -10.21 -16.95 -9.67
N GLU A 193 -10.52 -17.72 -10.72
CA GLU A 193 -10.85 -19.15 -10.63
C GLU A 193 -9.63 -19.96 -10.16
N THR A 194 -8.45 -19.66 -10.71
CA THR A 194 -7.19 -20.30 -10.28
C THR A 194 -6.87 -19.96 -8.83
N LEU A 195 -7.05 -18.71 -8.44
CA LEU A 195 -6.88 -18.29 -7.04
C LEU A 195 -7.80 -19.07 -6.10
N ILE A 196 -9.10 -19.16 -6.42
CA ILE A 196 -10.09 -19.84 -5.57
C ILE A 196 -9.72 -21.32 -5.38
N ARG A 197 -9.28 -22.00 -6.44
CA ARG A 197 -8.82 -23.38 -6.36
C ARG A 197 -7.61 -23.53 -5.45
N LEU A 198 -6.59 -22.67 -5.59
CA LEU A 198 -5.39 -22.71 -4.76
C LEU A 198 -5.67 -22.36 -3.29
N LEU A 199 -6.56 -21.42 -3.02
CA LEU A 199 -6.98 -21.10 -1.65
C LEU A 199 -7.69 -22.29 -0.98
N LYS A 200 -8.49 -23.06 -1.76
CA LYS A 200 -9.09 -24.30 -1.27
C LYS A 200 -8.00 -25.33 -0.92
N GLU A 201 -7.03 -25.54 -1.80
CA GLU A 201 -5.89 -26.43 -1.53
C GLU A 201 -5.14 -26.02 -0.24
N PHE A 202 -4.81 -24.74 -0.07
CA PHE A 202 -4.14 -24.25 1.15
C PHE A 202 -4.99 -24.42 2.41
N LYS A 203 -6.31 -24.27 2.29
CA LYS A 203 -7.25 -24.55 3.39
C LYS A 203 -7.27 -26.04 3.74
N ASP A 204 -7.39 -26.93 2.75
CA ASP A 204 -7.43 -28.38 2.94
C ASP A 204 -6.10 -28.89 3.54
N GLU A 205 -4.97 -28.24 3.22
CA GLU A 205 -3.66 -28.51 3.82
C GLU A 205 -3.50 -27.88 5.23
N GLY A 206 -4.47 -27.14 5.72
CA GLY A 206 -4.43 -26.46 7.02
C GLY A 206 -3.36 -25.36 7.09
N VAL A 207 -3.04 -24.70 5.98
CA VAL A 207 -2.10 -23.58 5.91
C VAL A 207 -2.79 -22.27 6.20
N ILE A 208 -4.04 -22.13 5.73
CA ILE A 208 -4.90 -20.98 5.94
C ILE A 208 -6.29 -21.40 6.43
N GLU A 209 -7.00 -20.48 7.06
CA GLU A 209 -8.44 -20.58 7.32
C GLU A 209 -9.17 -19.45 6.59
N THR A 210 -10.40 -19.73 6.18
CA THR A 210 -11.28 -18.74 5.55
C THR A 210 -12.53 -18.53 6.39
N GLN A 211 -12.72 -17.32 6.87
CA GLN A 211 -13.91 -16.92 7.61
C GLN A 211 -14.70 -15.90 6.77
N THR A 212 -15.76 -16.34 6.10
CA THR A 212 -16.53 -15.54 5.14
C THR A 212 -15.63 -15.03 4.00
N ARG A 213 -15.22 -13.75 4.06
CA ARG A 213 -14.30 -13.12 3.08
C ARG A 213 -12.87 -12.98 3.59
N LYS A 214 -12.65 -13.12 4.89
CA LYS A 214 -11.36 -12.94 5.55
C LYS A 214 -10.51 -14.19 5.45
N LEU A 215 -9.20 -13.99 5.34
CA LEU A 215 -8.20 -15.06 5.34
C LEU A 215 -7.35 -14.94 6.60
N ILE A 216 -7.11 -16.05 7.26
CA ILE A 216 -6.23 -16.17 8.43
C ILE A 216 -5.12 -17.14 8.07
N ILE A 217 -3.88 -16.73 8.24
CA ILE A 217 -2.71 -17.59 8.04
C ILE A 217 -2.49 -18.39 9.32
N LEU A 218 -2.50 -19.72 9.20
CA LEU A 218 -2.30 -20.64 10.33
C LEU A 218 -0.86 -21.14 10.44
N LYS A 219 -0.16 -21.27 9.30
CA LYS A 219 1.20 -21.84 9.23
C LYS A 219 2.09 -21.01 8.30
N SER A 220 2.67 -19.94 8.82
CA SER A 220 3.59 -19.07 8.05
C SER A 220 4.83 -19.81 7.57
N ASP A 221 5.40 -20.71 8.38
CA ASP A 221 6.59 -21.49 7.99
C ASP A 221 6.34 -22.33 6.72
N LYS A 222 5.12 -22.91 6.60
CA LYS A 222 4.76 -23.68 5.40
C LYS A 222 4.61 -22.78 4.18
N LEU A 223 4.10 -21.55 4.36
CA LEU A 223 4.07 -20.56 3.27
C LEU A 223 5.48 -20.12 2.85
N HIS A 224 6.42 -19.92 3.79
CA HIS A 224 7.82 -19.63 3.46
C HIS A 224 8.44 -20.78 2.63
N SER A 225 8.26 -22.02 3.06
CA SER A 225 8.74 -23.18 2.31
C SER A 225 8.16 -23.26 0.89
N ILE A 226 6.83 -23.00 0.72
CA ILE A 226 6.18 -23.01 -0.59
C ILE A 226 6.68 -21.85 -1.45
N ALA A 227 6.89 -20.66 -0.88
CA ALA A 227 7.35 -19.47 -1.59
C ALA A 227 8.84 -19.55 -2.03
N GLY A 228 9.58 -20.59 -1.58
CA GLY A 228 11.01 -20.74 -1.85
C GLY A 228 11.88 -19.75 -1.06
N LYS A 229 11.46 -19.43 0.16
CA LYS A 229 12.16 -18.49 1.06
C LYS A 229 12.59 -19.19 2.34
#